data_9de7b7e43c2cca37a8ce251d48a57bad
#
_entry.id   9de7b7e43c2cca37a8ce251d48a57bad
#
_cell.length_a   1.000
_cell.length_b   1.000
_cell.length_c   1.000
_cell.angle_alpha   90.00
_cell.angle_beta   90.00
_cell.angle_gamma   90.00
#
_symmetry.space_group_name_H-M   'P 1'
#
loop_
_entity.id
_entity.type
_entity.pdbx_description
1 polymer ?
#
loop_
_entity_poly.entity_id
_entity_poly.type
_entity_poly.pdbx_seq_one_letter_code
_entity_poly.pdbx_strand_id
1 'polypeptide(L)'
;MADSVWVSVDGYGRAHDDIRGRGTFAKLDRNIKESGHPALSIAMAVNNRNYKSVGRLIRYAKENPAISQIAFNFHTPFPGTEELTMDWKLRNRVIDRIIAYKKEGYPIMNSVSGLKIMKERGFPKDCWIANYILIDGTKLPNCPGSVLGVCDDCGFSMAGEMYSVLRMKPDTILAGLNLRM
;
A
#
# COMPACT_ATOMS: atom_id res chain seq x y z
N MET A 1 -4.13 10.41 -22.16
CA MET A 1 -4.69 9.93 -20.87
C MET A 1 -3.61 9.07 -20.23
N ALA A 2 -3.45 9.08 -18.91
CA ALA A 2 -2.48 8.21 -18.24
C ALA A 2 -2.92 6.74 -18.39
N ASP A 3 -1.96 5.79 -18.47
CA ASP A 3 -2.28 4.35 -18.59
C ASP A 3 -2.88 3.79 -17.29
N SER A 4 -2.54 4.36 -16.15
CA SER A 4 -3.11 4.03 -14.85
C SER A 4 -3.13 5.24 -13.92
N VAL A 5 -4.09 5.26 -13.01
CA VAL A 5 -4.22 6.31 -11.97
C VAL A 5 -4.22 5.67 -10.60
N TRP A 6 -3.41 6.22 -9.71
CA TRP A 6 -3.35 5.79 -8.31
C TRP A 6 -3.84 6.88 -7.38
N VAL A 7 -4.77 6.54 -6.52
CA VAL A 7 -5.38 7.47 -5.56
C VAL A 7 -5.14 6.99 -4.13
N SER A 8 -4.58 7.87 -3.30
CA SER A 8 -4.37 7.56 -1.88
C SER A 8 -5.67 7.62 -1.10
N VAL A 9 -6.03 6.52 -0.43
CA VAL A 9 -7.25 6.40 0.37
C VAL A 9 -6.92 5.77 1.72
N ASP A 10 -6.73 6.58 2.77
CA ASP A 10 -6.24 6.12 4.08
C ASP A 10 -7.33 5.62 5.03
N GLY A 11 -8.45 5.16 4.49
CA GLY A 11 -9.56 4.57 5.22
C GLY A 11 -10.89 4.86 4.55
N TYR A 12 -11.98 4.33 5.11
CA TYR A 12 -13.33 4.60 4.62
C TYR A 12 -13.99 5.70 5.48
N GLY A 13 -14.55 6.72 4.82
CA GLY A 13 -15.29 7.79 5.47
C GLY A 13 -14.41 8.54 6.48
N ARG A 14 -14.88 8.64 7.72
CA ARG A 14 -14.19 9.36 8.79
C ARG A 14 -12.74 8.91 9.01
N ALA A 15 -12.43 7.63 8.85
CA ALA A 15 -11.06 7.16 9.03
C ALA A 15 -10.08 7.75 8.01
N HIS A 16 -10.55 8.08 6.80
CA HIS A 16 -9.79 8.84 5.82
C HIS A 16 -9.69 10.32 6.22
N ASP A 17 -10.82 10.90 6.60
CA ASP A 17 -10.90 12.32 6.97
C ASP A 17 -10.03 12.66 8.18
N ASP A 18 -9.93 11.77 9.16
CA ASP A 18 -9.07 11.95 10.35
C ASP A 18 -7.56 12.02 10.01
N ILE A 19 -7.16 11.57 8.82
CA ILE A 19 -5.78 11.61 8.32
C ILE A 19 -5.59 12.72 7.29
N ARG A 20 -6.52 12.85 6.33
CA ARG A 20 -6.39 13.69 5.15
C ARG A 20 -7.17 15.02 5.24
N GLY A 21 -7.95 15.20 6.29
CA GLY A 21 -8.78 16.38 6.50
C GLY A 21 -10.28 16.12 6.30
N ARG A 22 -11.08 16.85 7.07
CA ARG A 22 -12.54 16.69 7.11
C ARG A 22 -13.19 16.86 5.73
N GLY A 23 -14.06 15.92 5.36
CA GLY A 23 -14.85 15.96 4.13
C GLY A 23 -14.08 15.53 2.88
N THR A 24 -12.79 15.19 2.99
CA THR A 24 -11.96 14.77 1.86
C THR A 24 -12.39 13.43 1.29
N PHE A 25 -12.90 12.51 2.11
CA PHE A 25 -13.40 11.22 1.62
C PHE A 25 -14.62 11.38 0.70
N ALA A 26 -15.58 12.21 1.06
CA ALA A 26 -16.78 12.42 0.24
C ALA A 26 -16.43 13.04 -1.13
N LYS A 27 -15.51 13.99 -1.16
CA LYS A 27 -14.99 14.57 -2.40
C LYS A 27 -14.25 13.55 -3.24
N LEU A 28 -13.39 12.74 -2.61
CA LEU A 28 -12.62 11.68 -3.25
C LEU A 28 -13.53 10.60 -3.83
N ASP A 29 -14.53 10.11 -3.10
CA ASP A 29 -15.49 9.10 -3.55
C ASP A 29 -16.26 9.57 -4.80
N ARG A 30 -16.72 10.82 -4.80
CA ARG A 30 -17.36 11.43 -5.97
C ARG A 30 -16.40 11.48 -7.15
N ASN A 31 -15.16 11.97 -6.96
CA ASN A 31 -14.19 12.09 -8.05
C ASN A 31 -13.80 10.72 -8.62
N ILE A 32 -13.69 9.68 -7.80
CA ILE A 32 -13.44 8.30 -8.25
C ILE A 32 -14.59 7.83 -9.15
N LYS A 33 -15.85 8.00 -8.72
CA LYS A 33 -17.03 7.57 -9.46
C LYS A 33 -17.20 8.32 -10.80
N GLU A 34 -16.82 9.59 -10.82
CA GLU A 34 -16.94 10.46 -11.99
C GLU A 34 -15.72 10.39 -12.91
N SER A 35 -14.62 9.77 -12.50
CA SER A 35 -13.36 9.76 -13.25
C SER A 35 -13.46 9.12 -14.63
N GLY A 36 -14.29 8.07 -14.78
CA GLY A 36 -14.38 7.27 -16.00
C GLY A 36 -13.07 6.59 -16.43
N HIS A 37 -12.06 6.57 -15.56
CA HIS A 37 -10.75 6.01 -15.91
C HIS A 37 -10.77 4.47 -15.81
N PRO A 38 -10.38 3.73 -16.90
CA PRO A 38 -10.50 2.28 -16.95
C PRO A 38 -9.54 1.54 -15.99
N ALA A 39 -8.45 2.17 -15.57
CA ALA A 39 -7.43 1.57 -14.71
C ALA A 39 -7.13 2.46 -13.48
N LEU A 40 -8.16 2.72 -12.66
CA LEU A 40 -8.03 3.45 -11.40
C LEU A 40 -7.80 2.48 -10.26
N SER A 41 -6.71 2.67 -9.55
CA SER A 41 -6.34 1.89 -8.37
C SER A 41 -6.28 2.79 -7.14
N ILE A 42 -6.55 2.21 -5.96
CA ILE A 42 -6.40 2.93 -4.70
C ILE A 42 -5.28 2.34 -3.85
N ALA A 43 -4.62 3.18 -3.06
CA ALA A 43 -3.56 2.76 -2.15
C ALA A 43 -3.82 3.28 -0.74
N MET A 44 -3.60 2.42 0.26
CA MET A 44 -3.71 2.76 1.68
C MET A 44 -2.38 2.60 2.39
N ALA A 45 -1.96 3.65 3.11
CA ALA A 45 -0.87 3.55 4.09
C ALA A 45 -1.46 3.19 5.46
N VAL A 46 -1.37 1.90 5.82
CA VAL A 46 -1.92 1.37 7.07
C VAL A 46 -1.06 1.82 8.26
N ASN A 47 -1.71 2.36 9.28
CA ASN A 47 -1.06 2.86 10.47
C ASN A 47 -1.93 2.63 11.73
N ASN A 48 -1.43 3.04 12.88
CA ASN A 48 -2.10 2.85 14.17
C ASN A 48 -3.47 3.55 14.28
N ARG A 49 -3.74 4.60 13.48
CA ARG A 49 -5.02 5.33 13.51
C ARG A 49 -6.06 4.70 12.60
N ASN A 50 -5.66 4.07 11.48
CA ASN A 50 -6.60 3.66 10.43
C ASN A 50 -6.74 2.14 10.21
N TYR A 51 -5.93 1.28 10.85
CA TYR A 51 -5.93 -0.17 10.61
C TYR A 51 -7.30 -0.85 10.76
N LYS A 52 -8.18 -0.31 11.62
CA LYS A 52 -9.54 -0.83 11.80
C LYS A 52 -10.41 -0.66 10.55
N SER A 53 -10.07 0.31 9.70
CA SER A 53 -10.81 0.61 8.47
C SER A 53 -10.44 -0.29 7.28
N VAL A 54 -9.36 -1.07 7.37
CA VAL A 54 -8.83 -1.93 6.28
C VAL A 54 -9.93 -2.80 5.65
N GLY A 55 -10.66 -3.57 6.45
CA GLY A 55 -11.69 -4.47 5.92
C GLY A 55 -12.86 -3.74 5.26
N ARG A 56 -13.25 -2.55 5.75
CA ARG A 56 -14.30 -1.75 5.13
C ARG A 56 -13.82 -1.14 3.80
N LEU A 57 -12.57 -0.72 3.74
CA LEU A 57 -11.99 -0.16 2.51
C LEU A 57 -11.81 -1.23 1.43
N ILE A 58 -11.46 -2.47 1.80
CA ILE A 58 -11.39 -3.60 0.87
C ILE A 58 -12.76 -3.87 0.25
N ARG A 59 -13.83 -3.89 1.06
CA ARG A 59 -15.19 -4.07 0.55
C ARG A 59 -15.62 -2.90 -0.35
N TYR A 60 -15.34 -1.67 0.04
CA TYR A 60 -15.57 -0.49 -0.80
C TYR A 60 -14.90 -0.62 -2.17
N ALA A 61 -13.63 -1.08 -2.23
CA ALA A 61 -12.95 -1.30 -3.50
C ALA A 61 -13.62 -2.39 -4.35
N LYS A 62 -14.17 -3.44 -3.74
CA LYS A 62 -14.90 -4.51 -4.45
C LYS A 62 -16.26 -4.04 -4.97
N GLU A 63 -16.95 -3.19 -4.22
CA GLU A 63 -18.31 -2.72 -4.51
C GLU A 63 -18.33 -1.53 -5.47
N ASN A 64 -17.19 -0.82 -5.64
CA ASN A 64 -17.09 0.35 -6.51
C ASN A 64 -16.50 -0.04 -7.88
N PRO A 65 -17.33 -0.07 -8.95
CA PRO A 65 -16.87 -0.52 -10.29
C PRO A 65 -15.82 0.40 -10.93
N ALA A 66 -15.64 1.63 -10.42
CA ALA A 66 -14.59 2.53 -10.88
C ALA A 66 -13.21 2.18 -10.33
N ILE A 67 -13.12 1.24 -9.36
CA ILE A 67 -11.86 0.85 -8.73
C ILE A 67 -11.45 -0.52 -9.24
N SER A 68 -10.31 -0.59 -9.93
CA SER A 68 -9.75 -1.85 -10.42
C SER A 68 -9.16 -2.69 -9.30
N GLN A 69 -8.42 -2.06 -8.38
CA GLN A 69 -7.74 -2.77 -7.29
C GLN A 69 -7.32 -1.84 -6.15
N ILE A 70 -6.97 -2.45 -5.02
CA ILE A 70 -6.42 -1.77 -3.84
C ILE A 70 -5.06 -2.33 -3.46
N ALA A 71 -4.11 -1.45 -3.14
CA ALA A 71 -2.81 -1.79 -2.59
C ALA A 71 -2.65 -1.30 -1.15
N PHE A 72 -1.89 -2.04 -0.36
CA PHE A 72 -1.57 -1.70 1.01
C PHE A 72 -0.08 -1.51 1.19
N ASN A 73 0.31 -0.36 1.74
CA ASN A 73 1.58 -0.13 2.40
C ASN A 73 1.34 -0.04 3.90
N PHE A 74 2.38 -0.16 4.69
CA PHE A 74 2.33 0.09 6.12
C PHE A 74 3.14 1.35 6.44
N HIS A 75 2.80 2.02 7.53
CA HIS A 75 3.57 3.17 7.95
C HIS A 75 5.03 2.77 8.24
N THR A 76 5.96 3.56 7.73
CA THR A 76 7.38 3.49 8.09
C THR A 76 7.65 4.61 9.11
N PRO A 77 8.26 4.33 10.27
CA PRO A 77 8.40 5.30 11.35
C PRO A 77 9.49 6.33 11.04
N PHE A 78 9.18 7.29 10.17
CA PHE A 78 10.04 8.45 9.96
C PHE A 78 10.02 9.38 11.19
N PRO A 79 11.10 10.12 11.44
CA PRO A 79 11.19 11.06 12.56
C PRO A 79 9.98 12.00 12.62
N GLY A 80 9.34 12.12 13.79
CA GLY A 80 8.15 12.93 14.01
C GLY A 80 6.83 12.28 13.62
N THR A 81 6.82 10.98 13.29
CA THR A 81 5.60 10.25 12.92
C THR A 81 5.44 8.93 13.71
N GLU A 82 6.14 8.82 14.82
CA GLU A 82 6.24 7.61 15.65
C GLU A 82 4.87 7.15 16.19
N GLU A 83 3.96 8.08 16.46
CA GLU A 83 2.61 7.78 16.95
C GLU A 83 1.74 7.04 15.92
N LEU A 84 2.12 7.05 14.66
CA LEU A 84 1.46 6.28 13.60
C LEU A 84 1.96 4.84 13.51
N THR A 85 3.05 4.52 14.19
CA THR A 85 3.68 3.21 14.15
C THR A 85 2.80 2.15 14.82
N MET A 86 2.69 1.02 14.17
CA MET A 86 1.98 -0.15 14.69
C MET A 86 2.98 -1.10 15.35
N ASP A 87 2.61 -1.70 16.49
CA ASP A 87 3.37 -2.84 16.99
C ASP A 87 3.33 -4.01 16.00
N TRP A 88 4.39 -4.82 15.99
CA TRP A 88 4.57 -5.91 15.01
C TRP A 88 3.48 -6.99 15.11
N LYS A 89 2.97 -7.27 16.31
CA LYS A 89 1.89 -8.23 16.50
C LYS A 89 0.59 -7.75 15.87
N LEU A 90 0.28 -6.45 16.01
CA LEU A 90 -0.88 -5.83 15.38
C LEU A 90 -0.71 -5.78 13.85
N ARG A 91 0.45 -5.33 13.37
CA ARG A 91 0.78 -5.29 11.94
C ARG A 91 0.58 -6.66 11.29
N ASN A 92 1.13 -7.72 11.91
CA ASN A 92 1.02 -9.08 11.39
C ASN A 92 -0.42 -9.57 11.34
N ARG A 93 -1.26 -9.26 12.35
CA ARG A 93 -2.70 -9.57 12.30
C ARG A 93 -3.42 -8.86 11.15
N VAL A 94 -3.05 -7.60 10.89
CA VAL A 94 -3.63 -6.86 9.77
C VAL A 94 -3.19 -7.45 8.43
N ILE A 95 -1.92 -7.82 8.29
CA ILE A 95 -1.41 -8.52 7.09
C ILE A 95 -2.17 -9.83 6.87
N ASP A 96 -2.34 -10.66 7.91
CA ASP A 96 -3.08 -11.92 7.81
C ASP A 96 -4.52 -11.70 7.36
N ARG A 97 -5.17 -10.64 7.85
CA ARG A 97 -6.52 -10.27 7.42
C ARG A 97 -6.57 -9.84 5.95
N ILE A 98 -5.60 -9.07 5.48
CA ILE A 98 -5.49 -8.67 4.06
C ILE A 98 -5.30 -9.92 3.19
N ILE A 99 -4.43 -10.85 3.60
CA ILE A 99 -4.21 -12.13 2.90
C ILE A 99 -5.50 -12.95 2.85
N ALA A 100 -6.28 -13.00 3.92
CA ALA A 100 -7.57 -13.71 3.94
C ALA A 100 -8.54 -13.13 2.90
N TYR A 101 -8.75 -11.81 2.89
CA TYR A 101 -9.57 -11.16 1.87
C TYR A 101 -9.08 -11.42 0.44
N LYS A 102 -7.76 -11.39 0.20
CA LYS A 102 -7.22 -11.70 -1.12
C LYS A 102 -7.58 -13.12 -1.56
N LYS A 103 -7.47 -14.10 -0.65
CA LYS A 103 -7.86 -15.50 -0.94
C LYS A 103 -9.34 -15.66 -1.20
N GLU A 104 -10.18 -14.79 -0.66
CA GLU A 104 -11.62 -14.71 -0.92
C GLU A 104 -11.97 -14.00 -2.25
N GLY A 105 -10.97 -13.60 -3.04
CA GLY A 105 -11.17 -12.98 -4.35
C GLY A 105 -11.45 -11.47 -4.32
N TYR A 106 -11.12 -10.78 -3.24
CA TYR A 106 -11.16 -9.33 -3.23
C TYR A 106 -10.01 -8.72 -4.07
N PRO A 107 -10.20 -7.54 -4.70
CA PRO A 107 -9.28 -6.96 -5.67
C PRO A 107 -8.04 -6.35 -5.01
N ILE A 108 -7.29 -7.15 -4.27
CA ILE A 108 -6.07 -6.73 -3.59
C ILE A 108 -4.87 -6.97 -4.50
N MET A 109 -4.10 -5.92 -4.78
CA MET A 109 -2.94 -5.98 -5.66
C MET A 109 -1.78 -6.74 -5.03
N ASN A 110 -1.47 -6.44 -3.75
CA ASN A 110 -0.34 -7.07 -3.06
C ASN A 110 -0.36 -8.59 -3.21
N SER A 111 0.79 -9.18 -3.52
CA SER A 111 0.94 -10.63 -3.55
C SER A 111 0.91 -11.24 -2.14
N VAL A 112 0.51 -12.50 -2.03
CA VAL A 112 0.56 -13.22 -0.74
C VAL A 112 2.01 -13.40 -0.30
N SER A 113 2.91 -13.68 -1.23
CA SER A 113 4.35 -13.83 -0.94
C SER A 113 4.96 -12.51 -0.45
N GLY A 114 4.71 -11.37 -1.12
CA GLY A 114 5.17 -10.06 -0.69
C GLY A 114 4.66 -9.68 0.69
N LEU A 115 3.36 -9.89 0.95
CA LEU A 115 2.75 -9.63 2.25
C LEU A 115 3.35 -10.51 3.38
N LYS A 116 3.62 -11.79 3.10
CA LYS A 116 4.24 -12.69 4.08
C LYS A 116 5.64 -12.26 4.46
N ILE A 117 6.47 -11.82 3.50
CA ILE A 117 7.81 -11.30 3.77
C ILE A 117 7.73 -10.09 4.72
N MET A 118 6.78 -9.21 4.52
CA MET A 118 6.60 -8.02 5.35
C MET A 118 6.18 -8.30 6.81
N LYS A 119 5.89 -9.54 7.17
CA LYS A 119 5.58 -9.93 8.56
C LYS A 119 6.83 -10.05 9.43
N GLU A 120 8.00 -10.07 8.85
CA GLU A 120 9.27 -10.20 9.56
C GLU A 120 9.91 -8.83 9.77
N ARG A 121 10.27 -8.50 11.01
CA ARG A 121 11.04 -7.29 11.27
C ARG A 121 12.40 -7.41 10.60
N GLY A 122 12.88 -6.32 9.97
CA GLY A 122 14.12 -6.37 9.24
C GLY A 122 14.09 -7.31 8.02
N PHE A 123 12.89 -7.59 7.45
CA PHE A 123 12.76 -8.50 6.32
C PHE A 123 13.74 -8.17 5.19
N PRO A 124 14.22 -9.18 4.44
CA PRO A 124 15.19 -8.97 3.38
C PRO A 124 14.59 -8.14 2.23
N LYS A 125 15.38 -7.22 1.68
CA LYS A 125 14.96 -6.23 0.69
C LYS A 125 16.01 -6.10 -0.41
N ASP A 126 15.52 -5.89 -1.62
CA ASP A 126 16.34 -5.59 -2.80
C ASP A 126 16.11 -4.14 -3.26
N CYS A 127 16.21 -3.18 -2.31
CA CYS A 127 15.89 -1.76 -2.54
C CYS A 127 16.85 -1.05 -3.51
N TRP A 128 17.98 -1.67 -3.86
CA TRP A 128 18.91 -1.18 -4.89
C TRP A 128 18.27 -1.08 -6.28
N ILE A 129 17.16 -1.77 -6.52
CA ILE A 129 16.39 -1.71 -7.77
C ILE A 129 15.64 -0.39 -7.92
N ALA A 130 15.28 0.24 -6.79
CA ALA A 130 14.49 1.47 -6.78
C ALA A 130 15.39 2.70 -6.91
N ASN A 131 14.99 3.63 -7.78
CA ASN A 131 15.58 4.96 -7.87
C ASN A 131 14.67 5.96 -7.18
N TYR A 132 15.27 6.82 -6.37
CA TYR A 132 14.57 7.91 -5.68
C TYR A 132 15.05 9.23 -6.27
N ILE A 133 14.11 10.00 -6.84
CA ILE A 133 14.36 11.30 -7.42
C ILE A 133 13.54 12.31 -6.63
N LEU A 134 14.22 13.34 -6.11
CA LEU A 134 13.58 14.44 -5.40
C LEU A 134 12.89 15.40 -6.38
N ILE A 135 12.06 16.30 -5.84
CA ILE A 135 11.31 17.27 -6.64
C ILE A 135 12.19 18.21 -7.46
N ASP A 136 13.42 18.46 -7.01
CA ASP A 136 14.43 19.24 -7.70
C ASP A 136 15.22 18.45 -8.75
N GLY A 137 14.88 17.17 -8.97
CA GLY A 137 15.57 16.27 -9.88
C GLY A 137 16.79 15.56 -9.28
N THR A 138 17.15 15.84 -8.03
CA THR A 138 18.27 15.15 -7.36
C THR A 138 17.99 13.67 -7.22
N LYS A 139 18.88 12.84 -7.74
CA LYS A 139 18.82 11.39 -7.60
C LYS A 139 19.49 10.96 -6.29
N LEU A 140 18.72 10.33 -5.40
CA LEU A 140 19.29 9.77 -4.17
C LEU A 140 19.99 8.45 -4.46
N PRO A 141 21.18 8.21 -3.89
CA PRO A 141 21.91 6.93 -4.07
C PRO A 141 21.23 5.76 -3.37
N ASN A 142 20.42 6.05 -2.35
CA ASN A 142 19.72 5.07 -1.53
C ASN A 142 18.32 5.54 -1.16
N CYS A 143 17.47 4.61 -0.72
CA CYS A 143 16.17 4.91 -0.15
C CYS A 143 16.31 5.83 1.08
N PRO A 144 15.47 6.89 1.21
CA PRO A 144 15.47 7.77 2.39
C PRO A 144 15.37 6.99 3.72
N GLY A 145 14.63 5.88 3.77
CA GLY A 145 14.54 5.03 4.95
C GLY A 145 15.87 4.39 5.35
N SER A 146 16.74 4.08 4.38
CA SER A 146 18.09 3.57 4.65
C SER A 146 18.99 4.65 5.26
N VAL A 147 18.89 5.88 4.76
CA VAL A 147 19.66 7.03 5.30
C VAL A 147 19.23 7.32 6.74
N LEU A 148 17.94 7.17 7.05
CA LEU A 148 17.38 7.44 8.39
C LEU A 148 17.43 6.22 9.33
N GLY A 149 17.96 5.07 8.89
CA GLY A 149 18.10 3.88 9.74
C GLY A 149 16.78 3.20 10.13
N VAL A 150 15.68 3.44 9.38
CA VAL A 150 14.34 2.87 9.68
C VAL A 150 13.99 1.63 8.86
N CYS A 151 14.99 1.00 8.25
CA CYS A 151 14.78 -0.14 7.36
C CYS A 151 14.16 -1.37 8.05
N ASP A 152 14.48 -1.62 9.32
CA ASP A 152 13.94 -2.76 10.06
C ASP A 152 12.43 -2.66 10.24
N ASP A 153 11.91 -1.46 10.35
CA ASP A 153 10.49 -1.18 10.50
C ASP A 153 9.81 -0.70 9.19
N CYS A 154 10.46 -0.97 8.05
CA CYS A 154 9.95 -0.57 6.73
C CYS A 154 8.53 -1.08 6.48
N GLY A 155 7.67 -0.15 6.03
CA GLY A 155 6.27 -0.42 5.69
C GLY A 155 5.99 -0.44 4.19
N PHE A 156 6.97 -0.19 3.36
CA PHE A 156 6.80 -0.08 1.91
C PHE A 156 6.65 -1.46 1.27
N SER A 157 5.44 -1.79 0.84
CA SER A 157 5.11 -3.14 0.33
C SER A 157 5.89 -3.50 -0.93
N MET A 158 6.23 -2.51 -1.76
CA MET A 158 7.03 -2.75 -2.96
C MET A 158 8.38 -3.43 -2.61
N ALA A 159 8.96 -3.17 -1.44
CA ALA A 159 10.19 -3.85 -1.00
C ALA A 159 9.99 -5.37 -0.86
N GLY A 160 8.86 -5.80 -0.30
CA GLY A 160 8.49 -7.22 -0.20
C GLY A 160 8.12 -7.83 -1.56
N GLU A 161 7.43 -7.08 -2.40
CA GLU A 161 7.07 -7.52 -3.75
C GLU A 161 8.33 -7.72 -4.62
N MET A 162 9.25 -6.75 -4.64
CA MET A 162 10.49 -6.86 -5.42
C MET A 162 11.37 -8.01 -4.94
N TYR A 163 11.52 -8.19 -3.64
CA TYR A 163 12.21 -9.35 -3.07
C TYR A 163 11.60 -10.67 -3.55
N SER A 164 10.28 -10.75 -3.59
CA SER A 164 9.54 -11.96 -4.01
C SER A 164 9.64 -12.19 -5.52
N VAL A 165 9.58 -11.14 -6.35
CA VAL A 165 9.76 -11.23 -7.82
C VAL A 165 11.13 -11.78 -8.16
N LEU A 166 12.20 -11.26 -7.56
CA LEU A 166 13.56 -11.72 -7.82
C LEU A 166 13.81 -13.17 -7.40
N ARG A 167 12.93 -13.73 -6.56
CA ARG A 167 12.94 -15.15 -6.18
C ARG A 167 11.86 -15.96 -6.88
N MET A 168 11.39 -15.42 -8.02
CA MET A 168 10.47 -16.10 -8.95
C MET A 168 9.20 -16.62 -8.27
N LYS A 169 8.66 -15.88 -7.28
CA LYS A 169 7.40 -16.26 -6.64
C LYS A 169 6.23 -16.06 -7.62
N PRO A 170 5.51 -17.14 -8.02
CA PRO A 170 4.53 -17.07 -9.11
C PRO A 170 3.39 -16.07 -8.84
N ASP A 171 2.89 -16.02 -7.61
CA ASP A 171 1.81 -15.11 -7.23
C ASP A 171 2.22 -13.64 -7.30
N THR A 172 3.49 -13.33 -7.08
CA THR A 172 4.02 -11.97 -7.21
C THR A 172 4.21 -11.58 -8.68
N ILE A 173 4.71 -12.51 -9.49
CA ILE A 173 4.85 -12.28 -10.93
C ILE A 173 3.49 -12.02 -11.57
N LEU A 174 2.48 -12.85 -11.25
CA LEU A 174 1.11 -12.67 -11.73
C LEU A 174 0.49 -11.34 -11.26
N ALA A 175 0.72 -10.96 -10.00
CA ALA A 175 0.26 -9.66 -9.49
C ALA A 175 0.88 -8.48 -10.27
N GLY A 176 2.16 -8.59 -10.64
CA GLY A 176 2.85 -7.59 -11.46
C GLY A 176 2.35 -7.51 -12.90
N LEU A 177 1.97 -8.64 -13.51
CA LEU A 177 1.38 -8.68 -14.85
C LEU A 177 -0.01 -8.04 -14.89
N ASN A 178 -0.82 -8.27 -13.86
CA ASN A 178 -2.17 -7.69 -13.76
C ASN A 178 -2.17 -6.17 -13.57
N LEU A 179 -1.01 -5.55 -13.31
CA LEU A 179 -0.88 -4.08 -13.28
C LEU A 179 -0.92 -3.43 -14.66
N ARG A 180 -0.72 -4.21 -15.73
CA ARG A 180 -0.61 -3.72 -17.11
C ARG A 180 -1.83 -4.07 -17.99
N MET A 181 -2.80 -4.80 -17.41
CA MET A 181 -4.05 -5.15 -18.07
C MET A 181 -5.22 -4.39 -17.45
#